data_bb1df816cdb39378bf1dcafca893b5ab
#
_entry.id   bb1df816cdb39378bf1dcafca893b5ab
#
_cell.length_a   1.000
_cell.length_b   1.000
_cell.length_c   1.000
_cell.angle_alpha   90.00
_cell.angle_beta   90.00
_cell.angle_gamma   90.00
#
_symmetry.space_group_name_H-M   'P 1'
#
loop_
_entity.id
_entity.type
_entity.pdbx_description
1 polymer ?
#
loop_
_entity_poly.entity_id
_entity_poly.type
_entity_poly.pdbx_seq_one_letter_code
_entity_poly.pdbx_strand_id
1 'polypeptide(L)'
;MMKKNIIKMLAAVALVGTMAACSDDDKTAPAVNIEEQTVTIDSLQPGKVVFHWTTPEHPDYYYIKVAYDDPVKGHRVLNASSYADSIMIDGLYAKYGKLAYTFTAVSRDGGEKVLFTKNAKAGYVPADIKDYEVGPISLTEAQLWTDNQESSEGPIAALIDGNNGTYFHMSWSAPTPWPHYIRVDLGKKVKGVSFWYKGRNNGNNDNPKHITVWASNKAGDTPTAAEAWKISELGSDVLPSGTAPEYTSPGLFSEGDEFKYLWLQIDEAYSGSQWIAMAELSIKEMTRTKYDPENEK
;
A
#
# COMPACT_ATOMS: atom_id res chain seq x y z
N MET A 1 9.90 -49.60 20.49
CA MET A 1 9.90 -48.79 21.71
C MET A 1 8.96 -47.61 21.49
N MET A 2 7.66 -47.79 21.83
CA MET A 2 6.58 -46.82 21.55
C MET A 2 6.51 -45.83 22.73
N LYS A 3 6.62 -44.52 22.44
CA LYS A 3 6.33 -43.47 23.43
C LYS A 3 4.87 -42.99 23.23
N LYS A 4 4.09 -43.26 24.28
CA LYS A 4 2.69 -42.83 24.41
C LYS A 4 2.61 -41.32 24.69
N ASN A 5 1.91 -40.58 23.85
CA ASN A 5 1.53 -39.19 24.12
C ASN A 5 0.31 -39.19 25.06
N ILE A 6 0.51 -38.64 26.26
CA ILE A 6 -0.56 -38.42 27.22
C ILE A 6 -1.15 -37.04 26.98
N ILE A 7 -2.38 -37.01 26.49
CA ILE A 7 -3.19 -35.79 26.41
C ILE A 7 -3.67 -35.52 27.83
N LYS A 8 -3.21 -34.39 28.40
CA LYS A 8 -3.75 -33.87 29.66
C LYS A 8 -4.96 -33.01 29.37
N MET A 9 -6.14 -33.57 29.59
CA MET A 9 -7.40 -32.84 29.70
C MET A 9 -7.39 -32.00 30.99
N LEU A 10 -7.33 -30.68 30.92
CA LEU A 10 -7.56 -29.80 32.05
C LEU A 10 -9.08 -29.64 32.23
N ALA A 11 -9.60 -30.25 33.27
CA ALA A 11 -10.95 -29.98 33.74
C ALA A 11 -10.93 -28.63 34.49
N ALA A 12 -11.69 -27.65 34.00
CA ALA A 12 -11.95 -26.42 34.73
C ALA A 12 -12.94 -26.71 35.87
N VAL A 13 -12.43 -26.70 37.08
CA VAL A 13 -13.26 -26.74 38.30
C VAL A 13 -13.79 -25.32 38.52
N ALA A 14 -15.10 -25.15 38.34
CA ALA A 14 -15.80 -23.95 38.76
C ALA A 14 -15.85 -23.91 40.30
N LEU A 15 -15.08 -23.04 40.92
CA LEU A 15 -15.20 -22.73 42.34
C LEU A 15 -16.38 -21.77 42.51
N VAL A 16 -17.51 -22.29 42.93
CA VAL A 16 -18.63 -21.51 43.45
C VAL A 16 -18.24 -21.02 44.84
N GLY A 17 -17.67 -19.83 44.92
CA GLY A 17 -17.49 -19.12 46.17
C GLY A 17 -18.77 -18.40 46.56
N THR A 18 -19.50 -18.94 47.51
CA THR A 18 -20.57 -18.22 48.20
C THR A 18 -19.94 -17.13 49.07
N MET A 19 -19.90 -15.90 48.56
CA MET A 19 -19.65 -14.73 49.38
C MET A 19 -20.99 -14.23 49.90
N ALA A 20 -21.13 -14.30 51.18
CA ALA A 20 -22.33 -13.82 51.90
C ALA A 20 -22.49 -12.30 51.75
N ALA A 21 -23.69 -11.94 51.43
CA ALA A 21 -24.32 -10.63 51.35
C ALA A 21 -23.76 -9.52 52.25
N CYS A 22 -23.55 -8.36 51.62
CA CYS A 22 -23.88 -7.07 52.22
C CYS A 22 -24.75 -6.32 51.21
N SER A 23 -25.98 -5.99 51.63
CA SER A 23 -26.98 -5.08 51.02
C SER A 23 -27.01 -5.06 49.48
N ASP A 24 -27.91 -5.89 48.93
CA ASP A 24 -28.45 -5.68 47.61
C ASP A 24 -29.24 -4.35 47.64
N ASP A 25 -28.65 -3.28 47.19
CA ASP A 25 -29.44 -2.20 46.58
C ASP A 25 -30.10 -2.84 45.37
N ASP A 26 -31.43 -2.92 45.36
CA ASP A 26 -32.25 -3.51 44.28
C ASP A 26 -31.98 -2.76 42.97
N LYS A 27 -30.94 -3.17 42.25
CA LYS A 27 -30.60 -2.61 40.93
C LYS A 27 -31.67 -3.02 39.93
N THR A 28 -32.40 -2.03 39.41
CA THR A 28 -33.50 -2.28 38.51
C THR A 28 -32.99 -2.39 37.06
N ALA A 29 -33.18 -3.54 36.42
CA ALA A 29 -32.87 -3.72 35.00
C ALA A 29 -33.73 -2.78 34.15
N PRO A 30 -33.14 -2.08 33.14
CA PRO A 30 -33.89 -1.12 32.35
C PRO A 30 -34.98 -1.79 31.47
N ALA A 31 -36.15 -1.11 31.36
CA ALA A 31 -37.25 -1.55 30.50
C ALA A 31 -37.09 -1.11 29.06
N VAL A 32 -35.92 -1.41 28.46
CA VAL A 32 -35.59 -1.01 27.10
C VAL A 32 -35.97 -2.09 26.07
N ASN A 33 -36.41 -1.64 24.88
CA ASN A 33 -36.74 -2.51 23.76
C ASN A 33 -35.95 -2.04 22.51
N ILE A 34 -34.70 -2.48 22.40
CA ILE A 34 -33.94 -2.42 21.16
C ILE A 34 -33.83 -3.86 20.66
N GLU A 35 -34.47 -4.14 19.52
CA GLU A 35 -34.53 -5.50 18.98
C GLU A 35 -33.37 -5.73 18.00
N GLU A 36 -32.80 -6.94 18.02
CA GLU A 36 -31.67 -7.32 17.18
C GLU A 36 -31.89 -7.01 15.67
N GLN A 37 -33.12 -7.27 15.16
CA GLN A 37 -33.49 -7.05 13.77
C GLN A 37 -33.49 -5.59 13.35
N THR A 38 -33.64 -4.66 14.30
CA THR A 38 -33.62 -3.21 14.04
C THR A 38 -32.22 -2.63 14.04
N VAL A 39 -31.22 -3.38 14.53
CA VAL A 39 -29.81 -2.96 14.53
C VAL A 39 -29.19 -3.28 13.18
N THR A 40 -28.78 -2.26 12.46
CA THR A 40 -28.08 -2.39 11.19
C THR A 40 -26.57 -2.36 11.37
N ILE A 41 -25.86 -2.88 10.39
CA ILE A 41 -24.40 -2.87 10.32
C ILE A 41 -24.02 -2.18 9.02
N ASP A 42 -23.10 -1.23 9.06
CA ASP A 42 -22.58 -0.63 7.86
C ASP A 42 -21.96 -1.68 6.92
N SER A 43 -21.88 -1.33 5.64
CA SER A 43 -21.09 -2.09 4.69
C SER A 43 -19.67 -2.26 5.20
N LEU A 44 -19.02 -3.39 4.84
CA LEU A 44 -17.68 -3.73 5.30
C LEU A 44 -16.69 -2.57 5.16
N GLN A 45 -16.31 -1.98 6.30
CA GLN A 45 -15.32 -0.91 6.35
C GLN A 45 -13.96 -1.47 6.79
N PRO A 46 -12.83 -1.02 6.20
CA PRO A 46 -11.50 -1.48 6.57
C PRO A 46 -11.24 -1.35 8.08
N GLY A 47 -11.02 -2.46 8.74
CA GLY A 47 -10.64 -2.51 10.15
C GLY A 47 -11.73 -2.11 11.15
N LYS A 48 -12.99 -1.99 10.72
CA LYS A 48 -14.08 -1.46 11.56
C LYS A 48 -15.35 -2.27 11.44
N VAL A 49 -16.16 -2.22 12.52
CA VAL A 49 -17.55 -2.60 12.54
C VAL A 49 -18.34 -1.43 13.14
N VAL A 50 -19.38 -0.99 12.45
CA VAL A 50 -20.26 0.08 12.92
C VAL A 50 -21.66 -0.48 13.02
N PHE A 51 -22.25 -0.38 14.22
CA PHE A 51 -23.63 -0.73 14.48
C PHE A 51 -24.46 0.53 14.62
N HIS A 52 -25.68 0.53 14.06
CA HIS A 52 -26.65 1.59 14.18
C HIS A 52 -27.97 1.04 14.72
N TRP A 53 -28.63 1.82 15.55
CA TRP A 53 -29.98 1.51 16.09
C TRP A 53 -30.82 2.76 16.20
N THR A 54 -32.10 2.59 16.37
CA THR A 54 -33.01 3.70 16.68
C THR A 54 -33.02 3.92 18.20
N THR A 55 -32.59 5.11 18.63
CA THR A 55 -32.64 5.52 20.02
C THR A 55 -34.11 5.83 20.39
N PRO A 56 -34.66 5.26 21.48
CA PRO A 56 -35.97 5.62 21.96
C PRO A 56 -36.05 7.10 22.35
N GLU A 57 -37.18 7.76 22.14
CA GLU A 57 -37.39 9.17 22.47
C GLU A 57 -37.15 9.43 23.98
N HIS A 58 -37.55 8.48 24.83
CA HIS A 58 -37.34 8.49 26.27
C HIS A 58 -36.62 7.20 26.69
N PRO A 59 -35.27 7.16 26.60
CA PRO A 59 -34.52 5.95 26.92
C PRO A 59 -34.54 5.67 28.42
N ASP A 60 -34.97 4.46 28.79
CA ASP A 60 -34.96 3.96 30.17
C ASP A 60 -33.66 3.22 30.50
N TYR A 61 -32.56 3.67 29.92
CA TYR A 61 -31.19 3.20 30.18
C TYR A 61 -30.20 4.36 30.18
N TYR A 62 -29.09 4.15 30.85
CA TYR A 62 -28.02 5.18 30.93
C TYR A 62 -27.00 5.04 29.79
N TYR A 63 -26.66 3.80 29.45
CA TYR A 63 -25.81 3.51 28.29
C TYR A 63 -26.07 2.08 27.78
N ILE A 64 -25.65 1.83 26.54
CA ILE A 64 -25.55 0.49 25.95
C ILE A 64 -24.10 0.02 26.06
N LYS A 65 -23.87 -1.10 26.70
CA LYS A 65 -22.60 -1.80 26.78
C LYS A 65 -22.55 -2.82 25.68
N VAL A 66 -21.46 -2.76 24.82
CA VAL A 66 -21.20 -3.72 23.77
C VAL A 66 -19.93 -4.47 24.13
N ALA A 67 -20.06 -5.76 24.38
CA ALA A 67 -18.97 -6.65 24.76
C ALA A 67 -18.66 -7.65 23.64
N TYR A 68 -17.38 -7.92 23.40
CA TYR A 68 -16.91 -8.91 22.43
C TYR A 68 -15.51 -9.43 22.83
N ASP A 69 -15.12 -10.57 22.26
CA ASP A 69 -13.80 -11.14 22.46
C ASP A 69 -12.94 -10.85 21.23
N ASP A 70 -11.95 -9.93 21.39
CA ASP A 70 -10.94 -9.65 20.38
C ASP A 70 -9.91 -10.79 20.40
N PRO A 71 -9.60 -11.41 19.25
CA PRO A 71 -8.67 -12.56 19.18
C PRO A 71 -7.26 -12.28 19.68
N VAL A 72 -6.83 -11.01 19.71
CA VAL A 72 -5.51 -10.59 20.17
C VAL A 72 -5.56 -9.88 21.51
N LYS A 73 -6.53 -8.98 21.69
CA LYS A 73 -6.64 -8.09 22.87
C LYS A 73 -7.49 -8.68 23.99
N GLY A 74 -8.13 -9.85 23.77
CA GLY A 74 -9.03 -10.51 24.71
C GLY A 74 -10.37 -9.79 24.86
N HIS A 75 -11.02 -9.97 26.01
CA HIS A 75 -12.36 -9.40 26.26
C HIS A 75 -12.36 -7.86 26.22
N ARG A 76 -13.23 -7.30 25.41
CA ARG A 76 -13.39 -5.85 25.19
C ARG A 76 -14.81 -5.43 25.47
N VAL A 77 -14.93 -4.24 26.06
CA VAL A 77 -16.22 -3.61 26.37
C VAL A 77 -16.15 -2.15 25.92
N LEU A 78 -17.16 -1.72 25.15
CA LEU A 78 -17.37 -0.32 24.77
C LEU A 78 -18.76 0.11 25.23
N ASN A 79 -18.90 1.40 25.54
CA ASN A 79 -20.15 1.97 26.00
C ASN A 79 -20.63 3.07 25.06
N ALA A 80 -21.89 3.02 24.67
CA ALA A 80 -22.58 4.07 23.93
C ALA A 80 -23.62 4.71 24.85
N SER A 81 -23.65 6.04 24.95
CA SER A 81 -24.63 6.75 25.81
C SER A 81 -26.06 6.49 25.34
N SER A 82 -27.03 6.76 26.20
CA SER A 82 -28.47 6.64 25.87
C SER A 82 -28.92 7.59 24.73
N TYR A 83 -28.13 8.58 24.40
CA TYR A 83 -28.36 9.50 23.26
C TYR A 83 -27.68 9.08 21.97
N ALA A 84 -26.82 8.05 22.00
CA ALA A 84 -26.15 7.55 20.84
C ALA A 84 -27.05 6.60 20.04
N ASP A 85 -27.03 6.73 18.74
CA ASP A 85 -27.71 5.87 17.77
C ASP A 85 -26.76 4.89 17.08
N SER A 86 -25.49 4.92 17.45
CA SER A 86 -24.45 4.11 16.82
C SER A 86 -23.28 3.87 17.74
N ILE A 87 -22.49 2.83 17.41
CA ILE A 87 -21.19 2.54 18.01
C ILE A 87 -20.24 2.00 16.95
N MET A 88 -19.02 2.57 16.89
CA MET A 88 -17.95 2.12 16.04
C MET A 88 -16.91 1.36 16.86
N ILE A 89 -16.53 0.19 16.37
CA ILE A 89 -15.49 -0.66 16.92
C ILE A 89 -14.38 -0.75 15.88
N ASP A 90 -13.23 -0.25 16.18
CA ASP A 90 -12.06 -0.17 15.31
C ASP A 90 -10.90 -1.08 15.75
N GLY A 91 -9.83 -1.11 14.93
CA GLY A 91 -8.66 -1.92 15.20
C GLY A 91 -8.91 -3.42 15.09
N LEU A 92 -9.89 -3.80 14.30
CA LEU A 92 -10.23 -5.17 13.94
C LEU A 92 -9.62 -5.52 12.58
N TYR A 93 -9.54 -6.83 12.26
CA TYR A 93 -9.07 -7.31 10.97
C TYR A 93 -10.06 -8.30 10.36
N ALA A 94 -10.16 -8.31 9.03
CA ALA A 94 -11.03 -9.24 8.32
C ALA A 94 -10.66 -10.71 8.58
N LYS A 95 -9.37 -10.98 8.83
CA LYS A 95 -8.85 -12.32 9.19
C LYS A 95 -9.46 -12.91 10.46
N TYR A 96 -10.03 -12.07 11.35
CA TYR A 96 -10.70 -12.56 12.55
C TYR A 96 -12.08 -13.20 12.28
N GLY A 97 -12.58 -13.05 11.06
CA GLY A 97 -13.90 -13.57 10.71
C GLY A 97 -15.04 -12.81 11.39
N LYS A 98 -16.13 -13.52 11.62
CA LYS A 98 -17.28 -12.97 12.37
C LYS A 98 -17.04 -13.09 13.85
N LEU A 99 -17.11 -11.97 14.57
CA LEU A 99 -17.11 -11.90 16.03
C LEU A 99 -18.53 -11.70 16.53
N ALA A 100 -18.81 -12.20 17.74
CA ALA A 100 -20.09 -12.04 18.43
C ALA A 100 -20.04 -10.80 19.34
N TYR A 101 -20.96 -9.88 19.16
CA TYR A 101 -21.09 -8.64 19.93
C TYR A 101 -22.36 -8.71 20.78
N THR A 102 -22.19 -8.73 22.11
CA THR A 102 -23.29 -8.77 23.05
C THR A 102 -23.67 -7.35 23.50
N PHE A 103 -24.92 -6.98 23.27
CA PHE A 103 -25.50 -5.69 23.63
C PHE A 103 -26.22 -5.81 24.95
N THR A 104 -25.89 -4.96 25.91
CA THR A 104 -26.49 -4.92 27.23
C THR A 104 -26.91 -3.50 27.57
N ALA A 105 -28.14 -3.27 27.92
CA ALA A 105 -28.59 -2.00 28.45
C ALA A 105 -28.28 -1.91 29.95
N VAL A 106 -27.80 -0.76 30.38
CA VAL A 106 -27.41 -0.50 31.76
C VAL A 106 -28.17 0.72 32.28
N SER A 107 -28.87 0.58 33.42
CA SER A 107 -29.58 1.65 34.09
C SER A 107 -28.62 2.56 34.90
N ARG A 108 -29.14 3.67 35.45
CA ARG A 108 -28.34 4.61 36.26
C ARG A 108 -27.86 4.01 37.57
N ASP A 109 -28.64 3.09 38.17
CA ASP A 109 -28.29 2.36 39.39
C ASP A 109 -27.38 1.15 39.14
N GLY A 110 -27.02 0.90 37.86
CA GLY A 110 -26.17 -0.19 37.44
C GLY A 110 -26.86 -1.52 37.22
N GLY A 111 -28.21 -1.53 37.13
CA GLY A 111 -28.97 -2.70 36.69
C GLY A 111 -28.67 -3.01 35.22
N GLU A 112 -28.56 -4.29 34.87
CA GLU A 112 -28.18 -4.73 33.53
C GLU A 112 -29.29 -5.61 32.90
N LYS A 113 -29.50 -5.41 31.59
CA LYS A 113 -30.36 -6.27 30.77
C LYS A 113 -29.64 -6.61 29.48
N VAL A 114 -29.30 -7.88 29.30
CA VAL A 114 -28.78 -8.35 27.98
C VAL A 114 -29.93 -8.26 26.97
N LEU A 115 -29.68 -7.57 25.86
CA LEU A 115 -30.66 -7.35 24.81
C LEU A 115 -30.59 -8.46 23.76
N PHE A 116 -29.41 -8.61 23.14
CA PHE A 116 -29.15 -9.59 22.10
C PHE A 116 -27.65 -9.75 21.88
N THR A 117 -27.28 -10.72 21.03
CA THR A 117 -25.91 -10.87 20.48
C THR A 117 -25.98 -10.83 18.95
N LYS A 118 -25.21 -9.95 18.33
CA LYS A 118 -25.17 -9.80 16.88
C LYS A 118 -23.78 -10.16 16.35
N ASN A 119 -23.74 -10.93 15.27
CA ASN A 119 -22.47 -11.31 14.62
C ASN A 119 -22.12 -10.32 13.52
N ALA A 120 -20.88 -9.83 13.52
CA ALA A 120 -20.36 -8.97 12.49
C ALA A 120 -18.87 -9.22 12.24
N LYS A 121 -18.37 -8.82 11.07
CA LYS A 121 -16.94 -8.83 10.75
C LYS A 121 -16.51 -7.48 10.21
N ALA A 122 -15.25 -7.11 10.45
CA ALA A 122 -14.62 -5.96 9.85
C ALA A 122 -14.31 -6.19 8.36
N GLY A 123 -14.18 -5.12 7.60
CA GLY A 123 -13.64 -5.16 6.25
C GLY A 123 -12.12 -5.36 6.25
N TYR A 124 -11.60 -5.75 5.09
CA TYR A 124 -10.17 -5.97 4.85
C TYR A 124 -9.38 -4.66 5.02
N VAL A 125 -8.28 -4.72 5.79
CA VAL A 125 -7.34 -3.60 5.94
C VAL A 125 -6.24 -3.76 4.91
N PRO A 126 -6.10 -2.81 3.96
CA PRO A 126 -5.03 -2.87 2.97
C PRO A 126 -3.65 -2.84 3.62
N ALA A 127 -2.67 -3.46 2.95
CA ALA A 127 -1.29 -3.36 3.38
C ALA A 127 -0.79 -1.91 3.33
N ASP A 128 -0.07 -1.48 4.34
CA ASP A 128 0.67 -0.21 4.35
C ASP A 128 2.00 -0.41 3.62
N ILE A 129 2.16 0.29 2.49
CA ILE A 129 3.34 0.21 1.65
C ILE A 129 4.05 1.56 1.71
N LYS A 130 5.35 1.52 2.04
CA LYS A 130 6.20 2.73 2.11
C LYS A 130 7.48 2.52 1.32
N ASP A 131 7.76 3.47 0.45
CA ASP A 131 8.95 3.53 -0.37
C ASP A 131 9.97 4.49 0.27
N TYR A 132 11.24 4.08 0.26
CA TYR A 132 12.34 4.84 0.82
C TYR A 132 13.49 4.93 -0.18
N GLU A 133 14.09 6.11 -0.29
CA GLU A 133 15.35 6.32 -1.00
C GLU A 133 16.50 5.76 -0.16
N VAL A 134 17.33 4.90 -0.77
CA VAL A 134 18.56 4.38 -0.17
C VAL A 134 19.71 5.33 -0.47
N GLY A 135 19.78 5.83 -1.71
CA GLY A 135 20.77 6.80 -2.13
C GLY A 135 21.06 6.73 -3.65
N PRO A 136 21.90 7.64 -4.15
CA PRO A 136 22.24 7.68 -5.57
C PRO A 136 23.08 6.46 -5.99
N ILE A 137 22.87 6.01 -7.22
CA ILE A 137 23.72 5.04 -7.91
C ILE A 137 24.69 5.83 -8.78
N SER A 138 25.97 5.79 -8.43
CA SER A 138 27.00 6.42 -9.26
C SER A 138 27.22 5.59 -10.53
N LEU A 139 27.07 6.22 -11.67
CA LEU A 139 27.21 5.60 -12.99
C LEU A 139 28.50 6.07 -13.68
N THR A 140 29.01 5.22 -14.54
CA THR A 140 30.08 5.52 -15.50
C THR A 140 29.59 5.30 -16.92
N GLU A 141 30.24 5.91 -17.91
CA GLU A 141 29.86 5.74 -19.31
C GLU A 141 29.80 4.25 -19.73
N ALA A 142 30.72 3.42 -19.26
CA ALA A 142 30.74 1.98 -19.55
C ALA A 142 29.48 1.21 -19.05
N GLN A 143 28.70 1.80 -18.16
CA GLN A 143 27.45 1.23 -17.65
C GLN A 143 26.23 1.65 -18.47
N LEU A 144 26.40 2.59 -19.40
CA LEU A 144 25.35 3.07 -20.29
C LEU A 144 25.43 2.42 -21.64
N TRP A 145 24.30 2.19 -22.28
CA TRP A 145 24.23 1.70 -23.66
C TRP A 145 22.93 2.21 -24.30
N THR A 146 22.99 2.46 -25.59
CA THR A 146 21.84 2.79 -26.43
C THR A 146 21.97 2.10 -27.80
N ASP A 147 20.83 1.77 -28.40
CA ASP A 147 20.76 1.27 -29.79
C ASP A 147 20.80 2.40 -30.80
N ASN A 148 20.56 3.64 -30.37
CA ASN A 148 20.40 4.78 -31.28
C ASN A 148 21.05 6.03 -30.72
N GLN A 149 22.23 6.38 -31.26
CA GLN A 149 22.99 7.60 -30.92
C GLN A 149 23.38 8.35 -32.18
N GLU A 150 23.26 9.68 -32.14
CA GLU A 150 23.76 10.53 -33.21
C GLU A 150 25.32 10.46 -33.28
N SER A 151 25.83 10.28 -34.48
CA SER A 151 27.28 10.07 -34.68
C SER A 151 28.09 11.34 -34.57
N SER A 152 27.47 12.49 -34.78
CA SER A 152 28.16 13.80 -34.88
C SER A 152 28.06 14.63 -33.61
N GLU A 153 27.12 14.33 -32.72
CA GLU A 153 26.89 15.08 -31.49
C GLU A 153 26.18 14.23 -30.42
N GLY A 154 26.10 14.73 -29.19
CA GLY A 154 25.27 14.18 -28.15
C GLY A 154 25.60 12.75 -27.71
N PRO A 155 26.86 12.46 -27.29
CA PRO A 155 27.24 11.13 -26.81
C PRO A 155 26.47 10.72 -25.55
N ILE A 156 26.28 9.42 -25.37
CA ILE A 156 25.52 8.88 -24.21
C ILE A 156 26.15 9.27 -22.86
N ALA A 157 27.47 9.52 -22.83
CA ALA A 157 28.18 9.99 -21.65
C ALA A 157 27.65 11.33 -21.11
N ALA A 158 27.06 12.17 -21.98
CA ALA A 158 26.48 13.44 -21.59
C ALA A 158 25.26 13.28 -20.66
N LEU A 159 24.67 12.08 -20.58
CA LEU A 159 23.57 11.81 -19.62
C LEU A 159 24.00 11.83 -18.16
N ILE A 160 25.30 11.76 -17.87
CA ILE A 160 25.82 11.60 -16.51
C ILE A 160 27.03 12.49 -16.21
N ASP A 161 27.28 13.51 -17.02
CA ASP A 161 28.46 14.38 -16.88
C ASP A 161 28.27 15.53 -15.88
N GLY A 162 27.04 15.72 -15.37
CA GLY A 162 26.68 16.76 -14.41
C GLY A 162 26.59 18.15 -15.02
N ASN A 163 26.52 18.27 -16.35
CA ASN A 163 26.51 19.52 -17.09
C ASN A 163 25.21 19.70 -17.91
N ASN A 164 24.25 20.43 -17.39
CA ASN A 164 22.98 20.71 -18.10
C ASN A 164 23.15 21.43 -19.46
N GLY A 165 24.33 21.83 -19.85
CA GLY A 165 24.64 22.44 -21.15
C GLY A 165 24.99 21.42 -22.22
N THR A 166 25.39 20.22 -21.84
CA THR A 166 25.60 19.07 -22.71
C THR A 166 24.34 18.24 -22.81
N TYR A 167 24.27 17.29 -23.71
CA TYR A 167 23.10 16.45 -23.90
C TYR A 167 23.45 15.18 -24.70
N PHE A 168 22.74 14.12 -24.43
CA PHE A 168 22.61 12.95 -25.29
C PHE A 168 21.59 13.22 -26.39
N HIS A 169 21.88 12.72 -27.61
CA HIS A 169 20.96 12.83 -28.76
C HIS A 169 20.85 11.49 -29.48
N MET A 170 19.61 10.99 -29.62
CA MET A 170 19.34 9.90 -30.56
C MET A 170 19.54 10.37 -31.99
N SER A 171 19.79 9.44 -32.93
CA SER A 171 20.13 9.76 -34.30
C SER A 171 19.03 10.50 -35.04
N TRP A 172 19.23 11.78 -35.28
CA TRP A 172 18.37 12.61 -36.09
C TRP A 172 18.81 12.63 -37.57
N SER A 173 20.10 12.38 -37.85
CA SER A 173 20.64 12.36 -39.19
C SER A 173 20.28 11.08 -39.96
N ALA A 174 20.04 9.99 -39.26
CA ALA A 174 19.62 8.69 -39.80
C ALA A 174 18.52 8.08 -38.93
N PRO A 175 17.30 8.69 -38.84
CA PRO A 175 16.27 8.27 -37.97
C PRO A 175 15.77 6.87 -38.30
N THR A 176 15.46 6.10 -37.25
CA THR A 176 14.88 4.77 -37.34
C THR A 176 13.56 4.72 -36.54
N PRO A 177 12.60 3.83 -36.92
CA PRO A 177 11.35 3.71 -36.18
C PRO A 177 11.54 3.32 -34.73
N TRP A 178 10.63 3.84 -33.87
CA TRP A 178 10.50 3.42 -32.48
C TRP A 178 10.29 1.90 -32.34
N PRO A 179 10.61 1.26 -31.21
CA PRO A 179 11.17 1.87 -30.00
C PRO A 179 12.69 2.00 -30.03
N HIS A 180 13.24 2.92 -29.20
CA HIS A 180 14.66 3.04 -28.91
C HIS A 180 14.93 2.87 -27.42
N TYR A 181 16.18 2.50 -27.08
CA TYR A 181 16.52 2.08 -25.74
C TYR A 181 17.69 2.86 -25.14
N ILE A 182 17.58 3.23 -23.88
CA ILE A 182 18.69 3.58 -23.01
C ILE A 182 18.78 2.49 -21.98
N ARG A 183 19.87 1.70 -21.96
CA ARG A 183 20.12 0.68 -20.96
C ARG A 183 21.14 1.16 -19.93
N VAL A 184 20.88 0.87 -18.66
CA VAL A 184 21.77 1.16 -17.53
C VAL A 184 22.13 -0.14 -16.82
N ASP A 185 23.45 -0.43 -16.70
CA ASP A 185 23.97 -1.42 -15.74
C ASP A 185 24.12 -0.73 -14.38
N LEU A 186 23.30 -1.11 -13.42
CA LEU A 186 23.31 -0.51 -12.08
C LEU A 186 24.55 -0.89 -11.25
N GLY A 187 25.44 -1.75 -11.80
CA GLY A 187 26.67 -2.23 -11.13
C GLY A 187 26.42 -3.23 -10.01
N LYS A 188 25.21 -3.29 -9.47
CA LYS A 188 24.75 -4.19 -8.40
C LYS A 188 23.29 -4.54 -8.60
N LYS A 189 22.83 -5.55 -7.87
CA LYS A 189 21.40 -5.86 -7.80
C LYS A 189 20.71 -4.94 -6.79
N VAL A 190 19.53 -4.44 -7.15
CA VAL A 190 18.67 -3.57 -6.34
C VAL A 190 17.24 -4.08 -6.35
N LYS A 191 16.47 -3.77 -5.32
CA LYS A 191 15.03 -4.10 -5.23
C LYS A 191 14.15 -3.14 -5.99
N GLY A 192 14.59 -1.90 -6.12
CA GLY A 192 13.87 -0.85 -6.81
C GLY A 192 14.76 0.33 -7.13
N VAL A 193 14.28 1.17 -8.03
CA VAL A 193 14.94 2.41 -8.44
C VAL A 193 13.94 3.54 -8.53
N SER A 194 14.43 4.77 -8.48
CA SER A 194 13.80 5.96 -9.02
C SER A 194 14.78 6.60 -9.97
N PHE A 195 14.32 7.12 -11.09
CA PHE A 195 15.17 7.87 -12.00
C PHE A 195 14.68 9.31 -12.14
N TRP A 196 15.62 10.21 -12.33
CA TRP A 196 15.38 11.59 -12.71
C TRP A 196 16.06 11.85 -14.05
N TYR A 197 15.39 12.61 -14.91
CA TYR A 197 16.03 13.14 -16.11
C TYR A 197 15.69 14.61 -16.32
N LYS A 198 16.55 15.26 -17.10
CA LYS A 198 16.35 16.61 -17.61
C LYS A 198 16.39 16.60 -19.13
N GLY A 199 15.40 17.19 -19.77
CA GLY A 199 15.38 17.38 -21.21
C GLY A 199 16.40 18.43 -21.66
N ARG A 200 16.74 18.40 -22.93
CA ARG A 200 17.65 19.38 -23.55
C ARG A 200 17.08 20.79 -23.45
N ASN A 201 17.93 21.77 -23.16
CA ASN A 201 17.56 23.19 -23.14
C ASN A 201 17.49 23.76 -24.57
N ASN A 202 16.44 23.39 -25.31
CA ASN A 202 16.13 23.94 -26.62
C ASN A 202 14.62 24.05 -26.83
N GLY A 203 14.19 24.70 -27.92
CA GLY A 203 12.76 24.87 -28.23
C GLY A 203 12.14 23.73 -29.04
N ASN A 204 12.88 22.67 -29.36
CA ASN A 204 12.41 21.60 -30.26
C ASN A 204 11.43 20.64 -29.61
N ASN A 205 11.39 20.60 -28.26
CA ASN A 205 10.54 19.67 -27.49
C ASN A 205 10.81 18.19 -27.83
N ASP A 206 12.09 17.84 -28.06
CA ASP A 206 12.54 16.48 -28.34
C ASP A 206 12.61 15.66 -27.03
N ASN A 207 11.56 15.73 -26.23
CA ASN A 207 11.45 15.05 -24.95
C ASN A 207 10.67 13.75 -25.10
N PRO A 208 10.95 12.73 -24.27
CA PRO A 208 10.15 11.51 -24.24
C PRO A 208 8.68 11.83 -23.92
N LYS A 209 7.75 11.31 -24.72
CA LYS A 209 6.31 11.39 -24.49
C LYS A 209 5.73 10.08 -23.95
N HIS A 210 6.42 8.98 -24.25
CA HIS A 210 6.11 7.66 -23.72
C HIS A 210 7.38 6.91 -23.39
N ILE A 211 7.46 6.35 -22.16
CA ILE A 211 8.58 5.53 -21.70
C ILE A 211 8.02 4.25 -21.07
N THR A 212 8.45 3.09 -21.61
CA THR A 212 8.27 1.80 -20.91
C THR A 212 9.56 1.46 -20.18
N VAL A 213 9.45 1.16 -18.88
CA VAL A 213 10.59 0.85 -18.02
C VAL A 213 10.66 -0.66 -17.80
N TRP A 214 11.82 -1.24 -18.11
CA TRP A 214 12.06 -2.68 -17.97
C TRP A 214 13.24 -2.94 -17.04
N ALA A 215 13.20 -4.09 -16.36
CA ALA A 215 14.25 -4.56 -15.47
C ALA A 215 14.66 -5.99 -15.80
N SER A 216 15.93 -6.34 -15.58
CA SER A 216 16.44 -7.70 -15.79
C SER A 216 17.71 -7.99 -14.98
N ASN A 217 18.06 -9.26 -14.86
CA ASN A 217 19.37 -9.73 -14.40
C ASN A 217 20.31 -10.12 -15.54
N LYS A 218 19.88 -10.01 -16.80
CA LYS A 218 20.66 -10.32 -17.98
C LYS A 218 20.89 -9.04 -18.79
N ALA A 219 22.10 -8.86 -19.29
CA ALA A 219 22.37 -7.86 -20.31
C ALA A 219 21.79 -8.30 -21.67
N GLY A 220 21.41 -7.35 -22.48
CA GLY A 220 20.89 -7.57 -23.84
C GLY A 220 20.68 -6.26 -24.55
N ASP A 221 20.56 -6.29 -25.89
CA ASP A 221 20.33 -5.09 -26.69
C ASP A 221 18.86 -4.67 -26.69
N THR A 222 17.97 -5.57 -26.31
CA THR A 222 16.56 -5.28 -26.14
C THR A 222 16.04 -5.92 -24.86
N PRO A 223 14.94 -5.42 -24.29
CA PRO A 223 14.28 -6.06 -23.14
C PRO A 223 13.94 -7.54 -23.41
N THR A 224 13.49 -7.88 -24.62
CA THR A 224 13.17 -9.27 -25.00
C THR A 224 14.42 -10.15 -24.98
N ALA A 225 15.55 -9.71 -25.57
CA ALA A 225 16.81 -10.46 -25.56
C ALA A 225 17.36 -10.66 -24.14
N ALA A 226 17.09 -9.71 -23.26
CA ALA A 226 17.47 -9.75 -21.85
C ALA A 226 16.48 -10.51 -20.96
N GLU A 227 15.40 -11.05 -21.50
CA GLU A 227 14.30 -11.65 -20.72
C GLU A 227 13.80 -10.69 -19.62
N ALA A 228 13.69 -9.40 -19.96
CA ALA A 228 13.32 -8.37 -19.01
C ALA A 228 11.80 -8.38 -18.74
N TRP A 229 11.45 -7.94 -17.55
CA TRP A 229 10.06 -7.72 -17.13
C TRP A 229 9.75 -6.23 -17.03
N LYS A 230 8.54 -5.85 -17.41
CA LYS A 230 8.09 -4.46 -17.32
C LYS A 230 7.81 -4.10 -15.86
N ILE A 231 8.40 -2.99 -15.40
CA ILE A 231 8.18 -2.46 -14.04
C ILE A 231 7.39 -1.15 -14.02
N SER A 232 7.29 -0.44 -15.17
CA SER A 232 6.46 0.76 -15.30
C SER A 232 6.17 1.09 -16.75
N GLU A 233 5.16 1.92 -16.93
CA GLU A 233 4.80 2.57 -18.20
C GLU A 233 4.38 4.01 -17.90
N LEU A 234 4.99 4.97 -18.56
CA LEU A 234 4.85 6.40 -18.29
C LEU A 234 4.43 7.09 -19.57
N GLY A 235 3.30 7.75 -19.56
CA GLY A 235 2.74 8.47 -20.70
C GLY A 235 2.77 9.98 -20.55
N SER A 236 2.14 10.66 -21.49
CA SER A 236 2.03 12.13 -21.53
C SER A 236 1.21 12.74 -20.39
N ASP A 237 0.54 11.94 -19.59
CA ASP A 237 -0.17 12.35 -18.38
C ASP A 237 0.78 12.64 -17.20
N VAL A 238 2.01 12.08 -17.24
CA VAL A 238 3.02 12.25 -16.19
C VAL A 238 4.35 12.79 -16.72
N LEU A 239 4.72 12.47 -17.97
CA LEU A 239 5.96 12.95 -18.56
C LEU A 239 5.83 14.41 -19.03
N PRO A 240 6.78 15.29 -18.66
CA PRO A 240 6.71 16.71 -18.99
C PRO A 240 7.15 16.99 -20.43
N SER A 241 6.63 18.08 -20.99
CA SER A 241 7.01 18.63 -22.28
C SER A 241 7.64 20.02 -22.14
N GLY A 242 8.16 20.57 -23.24
CA GLY A 242 8.69 21.93 -23.31
C GLY A 242 10.22 22.01 -23.24
N THR A 243 10.73 23.18 -22.87
CA THR A 243 12.16 23.47 -22.83
C THR A 243 12.77 23.02 -21.52
N ALA A 244 13.81 22.18 -21.57
CA ALA A 244 14.53 21.67 -20.41
C ALA A 244 13.61 21.12 -19.29
N PRO A 245 12.60 20.31 -19.60
CA PRO A 245 11.72 19.77 -18.57
C PRO A 245 12.47 18.81 -17.67
N GLU A 246 12.02 18.69 -16.42
CA GLU A 246 12.55 17.75 -15.45
C GLU A 246 11.46 16.79 -15.01
N TYR A 247 11.84 15.53 -14.85
CA TYR A 247 10.96 14.48 -14.35
C TYR A 247 11.66 13.61 -13.32
N THR A 248 10.96 13.29 -12.25
CA THR A 248 11.39 12.28 -11.27
C THR A 248 10.33 11.19 -11.19
N SER A 249 10.72 9.96 -11.44
CA SER A 249 9.81 8.82 -11.29
C SER A 249 9.50 8.54 -9.81
N PRO A 250 8.34 7.96 -9.48
CA PRO A 250 8.15 7.30 -8.19
C PRO A 250 9.14 6.15 -8.02
N GLY A 251 9.12 5.49 -6.87
CA GLY A 251 9.83 4.23 -6.68
C GLY A 251 9.28 3.16 -7.62
N LEU A 252 10.14 2.58 -8.46
CA LEU A 252 9.84 1.53 -9.42
C LEU A 252 10.42 0.22 -8.90
N PHE A 253 9.58 -0.79 -8.73
CA PHE A 253 9.94 -2.06 -8.11
C PHE A 253 9.56 -3.23 -9.02
N SER A 254 10.35 -4.29 -8.98
CA SER A 254 9.92 -5.58 -9.51
C SER A 254 9.04 -6.31 -8.48
N GLU A 255 8.17 -7.19 -8.94
CA GLU A 255 7.32 -8.01 -8.06
C GLU A 255 8.15 -9.15 -7.41
N GLY A 256 9.10 -8.77 -6.55
CA GLY A 256 9.82 -9.69 -5.67
C GLY A 256 11.28 -9.98 -6.00
N ASP A 257 11.75 -9.71 -7.22
CA ASP A 257 13.12 -9.99 -7.63
C ASP A 257 14.00 -8.74 -7.64
N GLU A 258 15.26 -8.90 -7.19
CA GLU A 258 16.29 -7.89 -7.40
C GLU A 258 16.74 -7.92 -8.87
N PHE A 259 17.09 -6.73 -9.41
CA PHE A 259 17.57 -6.59 -10.79
C PHE A 259 18.82 -5.76 -10.86
N LYS A 260 19.60 -5.99 -11.94
CA LYS A 260 20.87 -5.32 -12.18
C LYS A 260 20.82 -4.37 -13.37
N TYR A 261 19.98 -4.63 -14.36
CA TYR A 261 19.86 -3.84 -15.58
C TYR A 261 18.51 -3.16 -15.65
N LEU A 262 18.52 -1.90 -16.10
CA LEU A 262 17.33 -1.10 -16.33
C LEU A 262 17.32 -0.64 -17.80
N TRP A 263 16.17 -0.72 -18.47
CA TRP A 263 15.94 -0.10 -19.78
C TRP A 263 14.88 0.98 -19.65
N LEU A 264 15.20 2.14 -20.22
CA LEU A 264 14.21 3.13 -20.58
C LEU A 264 13.95 2.93 -22.08
N GLN A 265 12.86 2.27 -22.41
CA GLN A 265 12.36 2.12 -23.77
C GLN A 265 11.57 3.38 -24.11
N ILE A 266 12.03 4.13 -25.09
CA ILE A 266 11.34 5.31 -25.59
C ILE A 266 10.47 4.88 -26.77
N ASP A 267 9.19 5.18 -26.70
CA ASP A 267 8.19 4.75 -27.68
C ASP A 267 7.65 5.92 -28.50
N GLU A 268 7.79 7.17 -28.00
CA GLU A 268 7.31 8.37 -28.65
C GLU A 268 8.00 9.63 -28.10
N ALA A 269 8.18 10.65 -28.95
CA ALA A 269 8.64 11.98 -28.58
C ALA A 269 7.54 13.03 -28.72
N TYR A 270 7.56 14.08 -27.90
CA TYR A 270 6.60 15.19 -28.00
C TYR A 270 6.70 15.99 -29.30
N SER A 271 7.90 16.07 -29.86
CA SER A 271 8.14 16.73 -31.18
C SER A 271 7.49 15.98 -32.35
N GLY A 272 7.07 14.72 -32.17
CA GLY A 272 6.63 13.85 -33.26
C GLY A 272 7.80 13.29 -34.11
N SER A 273 9.06 13.58 -33.75
CA SER A 273 10.27 13.00 -34.35
C SER A 273 10.45 11.55 -33.90
N GLN A 274 11.42 10.86 -34.53
CA GLN A 274 11.83 9.49 -34.14
C GLN A 274 13.10 9.49 -33.29
N TRP A 275 13.32 10.55 -32.54
CA TRP A 275 14.47 10.72 -31.65
C TRP A 275 14.10 11.60 -30.45
N ILE A 276 14.89 11.51 -29.40
CA ILE A 276 14.87 12.43 -28.27
C ILE A 276 16.24 13.03 -28.02
N ALA A 277 16.26 14.14 -27.27
CA ALA A 277 17.47 14.71 -26.68
C ALA A 277 17.28 14.89 -25.17
N MET A 278 18.25 14.44 -24.38
CA MET A 278 18.19 14.46 -22.92
C MET A 278 19.51 15.00 -22.36
N ALA A 279 19.45 16.01 -21.48
CA ALA A 279 20.66 16.62 -20.92
C ALA A 279 21.26 15.76 -19.80
N GLU A 280 20.45 15.25 -18.89
CA GLU A 280 20.92 14.50 -17.72
C GLU A 280 20.01 13.35 -17.37
N LEU A 281 20.61 12.30 -16.79
CA LEU A 281 19.94 11.15 -16.20
C LEU A 281 20.60 10.79 -14.87
N SER A 282 19.83 10.60 -13.83
CA SER A 282 20.33 10.05 -12.58
C SER A 282 19.41 8.95 -12.07
N ILE A 283 19.98 8.00 -11.35
CA ILE A 283 19.27 6.86 -10.77
C ILE A 283 19.55 6.79 -9.28
N LYS A 284 18.51 6.55 -8.52
CA LYS A 284 18.57 6.31 -7.08
C LYS A 284 18.09 4.91 -6.77
N GLU A 285 18.76 4.26 -5.85
CA GLU A 285 18.30 3.00 -5.30
C GLU A 285 17.13 3.27 -4.36
N MET A 286 16.09 2.45 -4.50
CA MET A 286 14.89 2.50 -3.67
C MET A 286 14.69 1.18 -2.94
N THR A 287 14.10 1.25 -1.76
CA THR A 287 13.61 0.09 -1.02
C THR A 287 12.16 0.29 -0.62
N ARG A 288 11.44 -0.81 -0.42
CA ARG A 288 10.03 -0.82 -0.04
C ARG A 288 9.84 -1.64 1.21
N THR A 289 9.08 -1.09 2.16
CA THR A 289 8.52 -1.87 3.27
C THR A 289 7.04 -2.11 3.00
N LYS A 290 6.58 -3.31 3.33
CA LYS A 290 5.16 -3.68 3.29
C LYS A 290 4.79 -4.22 4.66
N TYR A 291 3.85 -3.56 5.30
CA TYR A 291 3.18 -4.08 6.50
C TYR A 291 1.77 -4.52 6.11
N ASP A 292 1.48 -5.80 6.23
CA ASP A 292 0.19 -6.41 5.88
C ASP A 292 -0.49 -6.97 7.13
N PRO A 293 -1.33 -6.18 7.81
CA PRO A 293 -1.92 -6.57 9.08
C PRO A 293 -2.86 -7.77 8.97
N GLU A 294 -3.35 -8.06 7.76
CA GLU A 294 -4.25 -9.20 7.53
C GLU A 294 -3.48 -10.52 7.38
N ASN A 295 -2.20 -10.47 6.96
CA ASN A 295 -1.38 -11.66 6.70
C ASN A 295 -0.26 -11.87 7.75
N GLU A 296 0.01 -10.88 8.61
CA GLU A 296 0.92 -11.09 9.73
C GLU A 296 0.31 -11.99 10.81
N LYS A 297 1.17 -12.84 11.42
CA LYS A 297 0.78 -13.79 12.47
C LYS A 297 0.69 -13.14 13.83
#